data_fdb25dcbcb4baaeba5f1a79f4edd1f6f
#
_entry.id   fdb25dcbcb4baaeba5f1a79f4edd1f6f
#
_cell.length_a   1.000
_cell.length_b   1.000
_cell.length_c   1.000
_cell.angle_alpha   90.00
_cell.angle_beta   90.00
_cell.angle_gamma   90.00
#
_symmetry.space_group_name_H-M   'P 1'
#
loop_
_entity.id
_entity.type
_entity.pdbx_description
1 polymer ?
#
loop_
_entity_poly.entity_id
_entity_poly.type
_entity_poly.pdbx_seq_one_letter_code
_entity_poly.pdbx_strand_id
1 'polypeptide(L)'
;MIIKENLEKHNQQVITTRQDDKYYSLDYRSKKANENKCDYFVSIHMNAATNKLAKGCEVWVYDEKSKVYTLSKNICTNLSKAINTLNRDVKISKKFSVLRKTKMPALLIEIDFISNPSVESNLASEKYIKDISSSISSTLLSFC
;
A
#
# COMPACT_ATOMS: atom_id res chain seq x y z
N MET A 1 5.29 10.40 5.58
CA MET A 1 6.24 9.65 6.42
C MET A 1 5.60 8.95 7.63
N ILE A 2 4.32 9.23 7.94
CA ILE A 2 3.61 8.73 9.14
C ILE A 2 3.69 7.19 9.30
N ILE A 3 3.48 6.42 8.22
CA ILE A 3 3.56 4.95 8.28
C ILE A 3 4.95 4.49 8.74
N LYS A 4 6.01 5.06 8.19
CA LYS A 4 7.39 4.75 8.60
C LYS A 4 7.58 5.00 10.10
N GLU A 5 7.21 6.19 10.57
CA GLU A 5 7.35 6.57 11.97
C GLU A 5 6.55 5.66 12.91
N ASN A 6 5.33 5.27 12.51
CA ASN A 6 4.51 4.35 13.29
C ASN A 6 5.14 2.96 13.39
N LEU A 7 5.71 2.43 12.32
CA LEU A 7 6.38 1.13 12.32
C LEU A 7 7.67 1.17 13.13
N GLU A 8 8.48 2.22 12.97
CA GLU A 8 9.76 2.38 13.70
C GLU A 8 9.55 2.52 15.22
N LYS A 9 8.48 3.17 15.67
CA LYS A 9 8.09 3.21 17.10
C LYS A 9 7.83 1.82 17.70
N HIS A 10 7.55 0.82 16.86
CA HIS A 10 7.34 -0.57 17.26
C HIS A 10 8.53 -1.48 16.88
N ASN A 11 9.73 -0.89 16.83
CA ASN A 11 11.00 -1.59 16.55
C ASN A 11 11.07 -2.28 15.17
N GLN A 12 10.25 -1.84 14.20
CA GLN A 12 10.38 -2.30 12.83
C GLN A 12 11.40 -1.46 12.08
N GLN A 13 12.33 -2.11 11.38
CA GLN A 13 13.26 -1.41 10.50
C GLN A 13 12.57 -1.08 9.17
N VAL A 14 12.51 0.20 8.80
CA VAL A 14 11.82 0.65 7.60
C VAL A 14 12.76 1.30 6.60
N ILE A 15 12.84 0.71 5.41
CA ILE A 15 13.60 1.25 4.28
C ILE A 15 12.61 1.82 3.27
N THR A 16 12.68 3.12 3.04
CA THR A 16 11.82 3.81 2.06
C THR A 16 12.51 3.89 0.70
N THR A 17 11.75 3.68 -0.37
CA THR A 17 12.27 3.83 -1.74
C THR A 17 12.35 5.29 -2.18
N ARG A 18 11.58 6.18 -1.53
CA ARG A 18 11.51 7.60 -1.82
C ARG A 18 11.26 8.40 -0.55
N GLN A 19 11.94 9.53 -0.39
CA GLN A 19 11.77 10.49 0.72
C GLN A 19 11.59 11.93 0.23
N ASP A 20 11.67 12.13 -1.07
CA ASP A 20 11.58 13.41 -1.75
C ASP A 20 10.60 13.34 -2.93
N ASP A 21 10.32 14.45 -3.57
CA ASP A 21 9.44 14.50 -4.76
C ASP A 21 10.24 14.25 -6.06
N LYS A 22 11.04 13.16 -6.06
CA LYS A 22 11.75 12.69 -7.24
C LYS A 22 11.16 11.39 -7.77
N TYR A 23 11.28 11.22 -9.06
CA TYR A 23 10.94 9.96 -9.71
C TYR A 23 12.05 8.94 -9.49
N TYR A 24 11.65 7.74 -9.06
CA TYR A 24 12.51 6.57 -8.98
C TYR A 24 11.88 5.44 -9.79
N SER A 25 12.67 4.81 -10.67
CA SER A 25 12.19 3.74 -11.55
C SER A 25 11.65 2.55 -10.76
N LEU A 26 10.77 1.75 -11.37
CA LEU A 26 10.26 0.53 -10.75
C LEU A 26 11.37 -0.46 -10.44
N ASP A 27 12.40 -0.52 -11.30
CA ASP A 27 13.57 -1.37 -11.10
C ASP A 27 14.41 -0.94 -9.89
N TYR A 28 14.62 0.36 -9.71
CA TYR A 28 15.29 0.90 -8.52
C TYR A 28 14.57 0.48 -7.23
N ARG A 29 13.24 0.56 -7.20
CA ARG A 29 12.44 0.22 -6.01
C ARG A 29 12.62 -1.25 -5.63
N SER A 30 12.48 -2.16 -6.59
CA SER A 30 12.67 -3.60 -6.38
C SER A 30 14.11 -3.94 -6.00
N LYS A 31 15.10 -3.34 -6.69
CA LYS A 31 16.52 -3.53 -6.42
C LYS A 31 16.87 -3.11 -5.00
N LYS A 32 16.44 -1.92 -4.57
CA LYS A 32 16.69 -1.42 -3.22
C LYS A 32 16.16 -2.37 -2.14
N ALA A 33 14.95 -2.88 -2.27
CA ALA A 33 14.39 -3.85 -1.34
C ALA A 33 15.17 -5.17 -1.31
N ASN A 34 15.56 -5.68 -2.48
CA ASN A 34 16.32 -6.92 -2.62
C ASN A 34 17.73 -6.82 -2.01
N GLU A 35 18.44 -5.71 -2.25
CA GLU A 35 19.78 -5.45 -1.72
C GLU A 35 19.79 -5.33 -0.20
N ASN A 36 18.72 -4.74 0.37
CA ASN A 36 18.59 -4.61 1.82
C ASN A 36 17.95 -5.84 2.48
N LYS A 37 17.65 -6.92 1.73
CA LYS A 37 17.10 -8.17 2.24
C LYS A 37 15.87 -7.97 3.13
N CYS A 38 14.96 -7.06 2.71
CA CYS A 38 13.75 -6.79 3.44
C CYS A 38 12.86 -8.05 3.56
N ASP A 39 12.15 -8.19 4.67
CA ASP A 39 11.22 -9.31 4.90
C ASP A 39 9.95 -9.16 4.07
N TYR A 40 9.50 -7.93 3.85
CA TYR A 40 8.32 -7.57 3.07
C TYR A 40 8.56 -6.36 2.21
N PHE A 41 7.85 -6.28 1.08
CA PHE A 41 7.78 -5.09 0.23
C PHE A 41 6.34 -4.58 0.19
N VAL A 42 6.13 -3.33 0.59
CA VAL A 42 4.82 -2.68 0.59
C VAL A 42 4.86 -1.46 -0.32
N SER A 43 4.09 -1.50 -1.40
CA SER A 43 3.91 -0.37 -2.32
C SER A 43 2.58 0.32 -2.03
N ILE A 44 2.56 1.64 -1.90
CA ILE A 44 1.36 2.40 -1.52
C ILE A 44 1.07 3.43 -2.59
N HIS A 45 -0.14 3.38 -3.13
CA HIS A 45 -0.60 4.18 -4.26
C HIS A 45 -2.03 4.70 -4.07
N MET A 46 -2.36 5.71 -4.86
CA MET A 46 -3.73 6.08 -5.19
C MET A 46 -4.02 5.61 -6.61
N ASN A 47 -5.13 4.92 -6.78
CA ASN A 47 -5.59 4.43 -8.07
C ASN A 47 -6.17 5.56 -8.93
N ALA A 48 -6.38 5.29 -10.21
CA ALA A 48 -7.10 6.18 -11.12
C ALA A 48 -7.90 5.39 -12.15
N ALA A 49 -9.05 5.93 -12.53
CA ALA A 49 -9.91 5.36 -13.56
C ALA A 49 -10.51 6.48 -14.44
N THR A 50 -10.92 6.12 -15.67
CA THR A 50 -11.69 7.02 -16.53
C THR A 50 -13.06 7.34 -15.95
N ASN A 51 -13.69 6.36 -15.32
CA ASN A 51 -14.93 6.57 -14.56
C ASN A 51 -14.63 7.37 -13.27
N LYS A 52 -15.08 8.62 -13.23
CA LYS A 52 -14.90 9.52 -12.08
C LYS A 52 -15.69 9.12 -10.84
N LEU A 53 -16.61 8.16 -10.93
CA LEU A 53 -17.36 7.61 -9.80
C LEU A 53 -16.66 6.39 -9.18
N ALA A 54 -15.55 5.91 -9.78
CA ALA A 54 -14.81 4.80 -9.23
C ALA A 54 -14.25 5.17 -7.84
N LYS A 55 -14.41 4.25 -6.88
CA LYS A 55 -13.86 4.37 -5.52
C LYS A 55 -13.64 3.00 -4.91
N GLY A 56 -12.84 2.94 -3.88
CA GLY A 56 -12.63 1.74 -3.07
C GLY A 56 -11.18 1.32 -2.97
N CYS A 57 -10.87 0.67 -1.86
CA CYS A 57 -9.54 0.11 -1.57
C CYS A 57 -9.40 -1.27 -2.22
N GLU A 58 -8.28 -1.50 -2.87
CA GLU A 58 -7.88 -2.82 -3.36
C GLU A 58 -6.40 -3.06 -3.08
N VAL A 59 -6.02 -4.33 -2.89
CA VAL A 59 -4.62 -4.71 -2.69
C VAL A 59 -4.24 -5.76 -3.72
N TRP A 60 -3.13 -5.55 -4.40
CA TRP A 60 -2.61 -6.43 -5.43
C TRP A 60 -1.48 -7.30 -4.90
N VAL A 61 -1.53 -8.58 -5.21
CA VAL A 61 -0.49 -9.56 -4.92
C VAL A 61 -0.10 -10.32 -6.20
N TYR A 62 1.05 -10.98 -6.18
CA TYR A 62 1.55 -11.70 -7.34
C TYR A 62 0.69 -12.94 -7.68
N ASP A 63 0.33 -13.72 -6.65
CA ASP A 63 -0.56 -14.88 -6.76
C ASP A 63 -1.28 -15.18 -5.43
N GLU A 64 -2.22 -16.13 -5.45
CA GLU A 64 -3.03 -16.54 -4.27
C GLU A 64 -2.21 -17.22 -3.18
N LYS A 65 -1.07 -17.81 -3.53
CA LYS A 65 -0.18 -18.51 -2.59
C LYS A 65 0.81 -17.55 -1.91
N SER A 66 0.73 -16.25 -2.24
CA SER A 66 1.59 -15.26 -1.60
C SER A 66 1.42 -15.27 -0.10
N LYS A 67 2.53 -15.30 0.63
CA LYS A 67 2.53 -15.23 2.11
C LYS A 67 1.82 -13.99 2.65
N VAL A 68 1.69 -12.92 1.84
CA VAL A 68 0.99 -11.69 2.22
C VAL A 68 -0.48 -11.66 1.76
N TYR A 69 -1.05 -12.76 1.27
CA TYR A 69 -2.44 -12.78 0.79
C TYR A 69 -3.44 -12.47 1.93
N THR A 70 -3.30 -13.14 3.08
CA THR A 70 -4.15 -12.89 4.26
C THR A 70 -3.95 -11.47 4.81
N LEU A 71 -2.70 -10.99 4.89
CA LEU A 71 -2.39 -9.61 5.25
C LEU A 71 -3.10 -8.63 4.31
N SER A 72 -3.07 -8.89 3.01
CA SER A 72 -3.72 -8.05 2.00
C SER A 72 -5.24 -7.97 2.18
N LYS A 73 -5.89 -9.07 2.54
CA LYS A 73 -7.32 -9.08 2.91
C LYS A 73 -7.61 -8.23 4.13
N ASN A 74 -6.78 -8.36 5.16
CA ASN A 74 -6.91 -7.57 6.38
C ASN A 74 -6.73 -6.07 6.10
N ILE A 75 -5.76 -5.71 5.25
CA ILE A 75 -5.57 -4.32 4.81
C ILE A 75 -6.81 -3.79 4.09
N CYS A 76 -7.35 -4.52 3.10
CA CYS A 76 -8.58 -4.11 2.41
C CYS A 76 -9.73 -3.88 3.39
N THR A 77 -9.93 -4.81 4.33
CA THR A 77 -11.01 -4.74 5.31
C THR A 77 -10.85 -3.57 6.28
N ASN A 78 -9.67 -3.40 6.86
CA ASN A 78 -9.43 -2.40 7.88
C ASN A 78 -9.37 -0.99 7.27
N LEU A 79 -8.69 -0.85 6.14
CA LEU A 79 -8.54 0.45 5.47
C LEU A 79 -9.88 0.95 4.93
N SER A 80 -10.67 0.09 4.26
CA SER A 80 -11.98 0.48 3.74
C SER A 80 -12.93 0.96 4.84
N LYS A 81 -12.89 0.34 6.02
CA LYS A 81 -13.65 0.78 7.20
C LYS A 81 -13.13 2.12 7.74
N ALA A 82 -11.80 2.26 7.87
CA ALA A 82 -11.18 3.45 8.45
C ALA A 82 -11.48 4.72 7.66
N ILE A 83 -11.54 4.65 6.34
CA ILE A 83 -11.79 5.80 5.46
C ILE A 83 -13.18 5.81 4.81
N ASN A 84 -14.08 4.91 5.23
CA ASN A 84 -15.45 4.79 4.73
C ASN A 84 -15.53 4.70 3.19
N THR A 85 -14.77 3.76 2.62
CA THR A 85 -14.79 3.47 1.18
C THR A 85 -15.18 2.02 0.89
N LEU A 86 -15.35 1.66 -0.37
CA LEU A 86 -15.64 0.28 -0.77
C LEU A 86 -14.43 -0.62 -0.53
N ASN A 87 -14.67 -1.80 0.00
CA ASN A 87 -13.70 -2.87 -0.03
C ASN A 87 -13.80 -3.60 -1.39
N ARG A 88 -12.80 -3.43 -2.25
CA ARG A 88 -12.72 -4.06 -3.58
C ARG A 88 -11.93 -5.36 -3.55
N ASP A 89 -11.50 -5.78 -2.36
CA ASP A 89 -10.80 -7.04 -2.07
C ASP A 89 -9.40 -7.16 -2.72
N VAL A 90 -8.78 -8.30 -2.49
CA VAL A 90 -7.47 -8.63 -3.04
C VAL A 90 -7.58 -8.97 -4.52
N LYS A 91 -6.65 -8.45 -5.30
CA LYS A 91 -6.50 -8.69 -6.74
C LYS A 91 -5.18 -9.40 -7.02
N ILE A 92 -5.14 -10.18 -8.08
CA ILE A 92 -3.96 -10.91 -8.50
C ILE A 92 -3.45 -10.33 -9.81
N SER A 93 -2.15 -10.03 -9.86
CA SER A 93 -1.52 -9.61 -11.11
C SER A 93 -0.03 -9.93 -11.14
N LYS A 94 0.38 -10.58 -12.23
CA LYS A 94 1.79 -10.82 -12.57
C LYS A 94 2.40 -9.66 -13.38
N LYS A 95 1.62 -8.61 -13.64
CA LYS A 95 2.05 -7.50 -14.51
C LYS A 95 2.80 -6.41 -13.74
N PHE A 96 2.52 -6.22 -12.45
CA PHE A 96 3.22 -5.21 -11.64
C PHE A 96 4.70 -5.56 -11.47
N SER A 97 5.56 -4.68 -11.96
CA SER A 97 7.02 -4.87 -11.92
C SER A 97 7.53 -5.11 -10.51
N VAL A 98 7.06 -4.30 -9.53
CA VAL A 98 7.49 -4.42 -8.14
C VAL A 98 7.05 -5.73 -7.49
N LEU A 99 5.90 -6.31 -7.85
CA LEU A 99 5.47 -7.61 -7.35
C LEU A 99 6.23 -8.78 -7.97
N ARG A 100 6.69 -8.62 -9.23
CA ARG A 100 7.41 -9.65 -9.96
C ARG A 100 8.91 -9.68 -9.66
N LYS A 101 9.52 -8.51 -9.42
CA LYS A 101 10.99 -8.36 -9.32
C LYS A 101 11.52 -8.36 -7.89
N THR A 102 10.66 -8.24 -6.89
CA THR A 102 11.03 -8.39 -5.49
C THR A 102 11.20 -9.87 -5.14
N LYS A 103 12.21 -10.18 -4.32
CA LYS A 103 12.54 -11.55 -3.88
C LYS A 103 11.82 -11.96 -2.61
N MET A 104 11.25 -11.00 -1.89
CA MET A 104 10.46 -11.20 -0.69
C MET A 104 8.96 -11.11 -1.01
N PRO A 105 8.07 -11.54 -0.10
CA PRO A 105 6.64 -11.31 -0.23
C PRO A 105 6.32 -9.83 -0.42
N ALA A 106 5.53 -9.52 -1.45
CA ALA A 106 5.24 -8.15 -1.87
C ALA A 106 3.74 -7.93 -2.09
N LEU A 107 3.28 -6.75 -1.69
CA LEU A 107 1.91 -6.29 -1.93
C LEU A 107 1.90 -4.84 -2.41
N LEU A 108 0.87 -4.47 -3.16
CA LEU A 108 0.63 -3.12 -3.64
C LEU A 108 -0.76 -2.68 -3.23
N ILE A 109 -0.82 -1.64 -2.41
CA ILE A 109 -2.05 -1.07 -1.88
C ILE A 109 -2.48 0.08 -2.78
N GLU A 110 -3.68 -0.02 -3.33
CA GLU A 110 -4.41 1.09 -3.94
C GLU A 110 -5.45 1.57 -2.93
N ILE A 111 -5.16 2.70 -2.27
CA ILE A 111 -5.96 3.20 -1.15
C ILE A 111 -7.38 3.53 -1.58
N ASP A 112 -7.51 4.29 -2.66
CA ASP A 112 -8.76 4.70 -3.29
C ASP A 112 -8.44 5.32 -4.66
N PHE A 113 -9.43 5.87 -5.36
CA PHE A 113 -9.27 6.45 -6.70
C PHE A 113 -9.13 7.97 -6.64
N ILE A 114 -7.91 8.50 -6.87
CA ILE A 114 -7.66 9.94 -6.91
C ILE A 114 -8.44 10.65 -8.05
N SER A 115 -8.81 9.91 -9.08
CA SER A 115 -9.67 10.41 -10.15
C SER A 115 -11.11 10.72 -9.72
N ASN A 116 -11.53 10.29 -8.54
CA ASN A 116 -12.82 10.64 -7.94
C ASN A 116 -12.69 11.98 -7.19
N PRO A 117 -13.44 13.04 -7.56
CA PRO A 117 -13.29 14.36 -6.95
C PRO A 117 -13.52 14.38 -5.43
N SER A 118 -14.42 13.53 -4.92
CA SER A 118 -14.68 13.41 -3.48
C SER A 118 -13.47 12.82 -2.76
N VAL A 119 -12.83 11.78 -3.33
CA VAL A 119 -11.62 11.17 -2.77
C VAL A 119 -10.45 12.15 -2.82
N GLU A 120 -10.25 12.85 -3.96
CA GLU A 120 -9.21 13.87 -4.11
C GLU A 120 -9.34 14.96 -3.05
N SER A 121 -10.57 15.47 -2.84
CA SER A 121 -10.85 16.48 -1.80
C SER A 121 -10.51 16.00 -0.40
N ASN A 122 -10.78 14.72 -0.08
CA ASN A 122 -10.46 14.14 1.23
C ASN A 122 -8.96 14.08 1.51
N LEU A 123 -8.11 14.00 0.48
CA LEU A 123 -6.65 13.98 0.64
C LEU A 123 -6.07 15.30 1.23
N ALA A 124 -6.82 16.39 1.17
CA ALA A 124 -6.46 17.64 1.85
C ALA A 124 -6.69 17.60 3.37
N SER A 125 -7.38 16.60 3.89
CA SER A 125 -7.68 16.43 5.32
C SER A 125 -6.56 15.68 6.03
N GLU A 126 -5.93 16.32 7.03
CA GLU A 126 -4.94 15.67 7.89
C GLU A 126 -5.53 14.44 8.60
N LYS A 127 -6.80 14.53 9.03
CA LYS A 127 -7.50 13.40 9.65
C LYS A 127 -7.56 12.20 8.70
N TYR A 128 -7.95 12.42 7.44
CA TYR A 128 -8.05 11.36 6.44
C TYR A 128 -6.69 10.68 6.20
N ILE A 129 -5.62 11.47 6.06
CA ILE A 129 -4.26 10.94 5.90
C ILE A 129 -3.82 10.14 7.14
N LYS A 130 -4.20 10.60 8.33
CA LYS A 130 -3.90 9.92 9.60
C LYS A 130 -4.65 8.60 9.72
N ASP A 131 -5.94 8.58 9.36
CA ASP A 131 -6.77 7.38 9.36
C ASP A 131 -6.21 6.30 8.40
N ILE A 132 -5.81 6.69 7.19
CA ILE A 132 -5.11 5.82 6.23
C ILE A 132 -3.83 5.25 6.85
N SER A 133 -2.98 6.13 7.34
CA SER A 133 -1.64 5.77 7.83
C SER A 133 -1.72 4.86 9.06
N SER A 134 -2.61 5.15 9.99
CA SER A 134 -2.82 4.35 11.19
C SER A 134 -3.40 2.98 10.87
N SER A 135 -4.39 2.91 9.98
CA SER A 135 -4.98 1.65 9.55
C SER A 135 -3.96 0.72 8.88
N ILE A 136 -3.15 1.25 7.96
CA ILE A 136 -2.11 0.46 7.29
C ILE A 136 -1.06 0.01 8.30
N SER A 137 -0.53 0.94 9.13
CA SER A 137 0.51 0.62 10.11
C SER A 137 0.08 -0.44 11.10
N SER A 138 -1.10 -0.29 11.71
CA SER A 138 -1.61 -1.25 12.70
C SER A 138 -1.85 -2.63 12.10
N THR A 139 -2.32 -2.69 10.84
CA THR A 139 -2.53 -3.97 10.15
C THR A 139 -1.20 -4.64 9.80
N LEU A 140 -0.19 -3.88 9.39
CA LEU A 140 1.16 -4.42 9.16
C LEU A 140 1.77 -4.97 10.45
N LEU A 141 1.67 -4.21 11.54
CA LEU A 141 2.19 -4.63 12.87
C LEU A 141 1.53 -5.87 13.43
N SER A 142 0.25 -6.10 13.13
CA SER A 142 -0.46 -7.32 13.57
C SER A 142 -0.03 -8.58 12.83
N PHE A 143 0.76 -8.44 11.76
CA PHE A 143 1.24 -9.54 10.93
C PHE A 143 2.74 -9.85 11.19
N CYS A 144 3.49 -8.91 11.76
CA CYS A 144 4.87 -9.10 12.18
C CYS A 144 4.89 -9.71 13.58
#